data_bb70696666c1a77008e79d2e983e1b8f
#
_entry.id   bb70696666c1a77008e79d2e983e1b8f
#
_cell.length_a   1.000
_cell.length_b   1.000
_cell.length_c   1.000
_cell.angle_alpha   90.00
_cell.angle_beta   90.00
_cell.angle_gamma   90.00
#
_symmetry.space_group_name_H-M   'P 1'
#
loop_
_entity.id
_entity.type
_entity.pdbx_description
1 polymer ?
#
loop_
_entity_poly.entity_id
_entity_poly.type
_entity_poly.pdbx_seq_one_letter_code
_entity_poly.pdbx_strand_id
1 'polypeptide(L)'
;MIAPPRNLRKIAHEKKPPKRVRDADALMSGVARRHMQTRLDKEHGAMARITTIGFDADDTLWHNERFFHLTQRYVFDLLAPYSEGDDLAARLLEAERRNLGHYGFGIKGFTLSMIETAIEVSDGRVPASVIADIMAAGREMLRHPVELLPGAGDAVEALARSHKIVLITKGDLLDQERKLAQSGLGDMFNAVEIVSDKQVPIYDRIFAAHGTGAAEGLMVGNSMKSDVLPMIGAGGHGVFVPADLGWALEAADAPEGEARFHEIPDLGALSPLVERIEHS
;
A
#
# COMPACT_ATOMS: atom_id res chain seq x y z
N MET A 1 50.98 -14.58 -23.30
CA MET A 1 51.97 -13.61 -23.89
C MET A 1 51.34 -13.00 -25.11
N ILE A 2 50.74 -11.82 -24.98
CA ILE A 2 50.45 -10.92 -26.11
C ILE A 2 50.49 -9.51 -25.51
N ALA A 3 51.40 -8.68 -26.07
CA ALA A 3 51.74 -7.33 -25.62
C ALA A 3 50.75 -6.26 -26.13
N PRO A 4 50.68 -5.09 -25.49
CA PRO A 4 49.80 -3.99 -25.90
C PRO A 4 50.50 -3.06 -26.91
N PRO A 5 49.78 -2.33 -27.77
CA PRO A 5 50.37 -1.28 -28.61
C PRO A 5 50.36 0.08 -27.89
N ARG A 6 51.51 0.74 -27.99
CA ARG A 6 51.76 2.15 -27.67
C ARG A 6 51.15 3.04 -28.78
N ASN A 7 50.55 4.17 -28.38
CA ASN A 7 50.77 5.41 -29.13
C ASN A 7 50.40 6.65 -28.25
N LEU A 8 51.45 7.35 -27.89
CA LEU A 8 51.45 8.70 -27.34
C LEU A 8 51.36 9.70 -28.51
N ARG A 9 50.41 10.59 -28.50
CA ARG A 9 50.50 11.87 -29.22
C ARG A 9 50.28 13.01 -28.24
N LYS A 10 51.35 13.81 -28.12
CA LYS A 10 51.41 15.13 -27.49
C LYS A 10 50.48 16.09 -28.23
N ILE A 11 49.64 16.82 -27.50
CA ILE A 11 48.95 18.00 -28.00
C ILE A 11 49.31 19.18 -27.11
N ALA A 12 49.77 20.24 -27.75
CA ALA A 12 50.33 21.45 -27.20
C ALA A 12 49.30 22.31 -26.43
N HIS A 13 49.79 22.96 -25.40
CA HIS A 13 49.08 23.99 -24.66
C HIS A 13 48.96 25.28 -25.50
N GLU A 14 47.76 25.66 -25.89
CA GLU A 14 47.40 27.01 -26.30
C GLU A 14 46.68 27.73 -25.16
N LYS A 15 47.30 28.77 -24.61
CA LYS A 15 46.70 29.65 -23.58
C LYS A 15 45.73 30.61 -24.27
N LYS A 16 44.42 30.48 -23.99
CA LYS A 16 43.41 31.51 -24.28
C LYS A 16 43.40 32.59 -23.20
N PRO A 17 43.22 33.87 -23.56
CA PRO A 17 43.15 34.98 -22.61
C PRO A 17 41.87 34.97 -21.79
N PRO A 18 41.82 35.63 -20.59
CA PRO A 18 40.67 35.59 -19.69
C PRO A 18 39.46 36.34 -20.27
N LYS A 19 38.32 35.67 -20.34
CA LYS A 19 37.02 36.27 -20.68
C LYS A 19 36.57 37.19 -19.58
N ARG A 20 36.27 38.43 -20.00
CA ARG A 20 35.79 39.52 -19.16
C ARG A 20 34.51 39.15 -18.39
N VAL A 21 34.45 39.66 -17.15
CA VAL A 21 33.35 39.66 -16.19
C VAL A 21 32.14 40.33 -16.85
N ARG A 22 31.30 39.59 -17.54
CA ARG A 22 29.94 39.99 -17.96
C ARG A 22 28.86 38.95 -17.63
N ASP A 23 29.24 37.80 -17.04
CA ASP A 23 28.29 36.71 -16.77
C ASP A 23 27.74 36.70 -15.32
N ALA A 24 28.21 37.59 -14.43
CA ALA A 24 27.74 37.66 -13.06
C ALA A 24 26.31 38.28 -12.93
N ASP A 25 25.99 39.28 -13.75
CA ASP A 25 24.67 39.92 -13.73
C ASP A 25 23.58 39.00 -14.37
N ALA A 26 23.94 38.21 -15.35
CA ALA A 26 23.02 37.26 -15.99
C ALA A 26 22.71 36.06 -15.07
N LEU A 27 23.70 35.58 -14.29
CA LEU A 27 23.50 34.51 -13.30
C LEU A 27 22.67 34.99 -12.11
N MET A 28 22.94 36.20 -11.60
CA MET A 28 22.19 36.83 -10.50
C MET A 28 20.73 37.06 -10.89
N SER A 29 20.46 37.46 -12.14
CA SER A 29 19.09 37.62 -12.64
C SER A 29 18.33 36.29 -12.72
N GLY A 30 19.02 35.18 -13.04
CA GLY A 30 18.43 33.84 -13.09
C GLY A 30 18.10 33.23 -11.71
N VAL A 31 18.96 33.49 -10.73
CA VAL A 31 18.74 33.07 -9.34
C VAL A 31 17.64 33.92 -8.70
N ALA A 32 17.65 35.25 -8.90
CA ALA A 32 16.61 36.15 -8.44
C ALA A 32 15.24 35.82 -9.06
N ARG A 33 15.19 35.53 -10.36
CA ARG A 33 13.95 35.08 -11.03
C ARG A 33 13.44 33.76 -10.49
N ARG A 34 14.30 32.78 -10.23
CA ARG A 34 13.88 31.49 -9.61
C ARG A 34 13.37 31.71 -8.18
N HIS A 35 14.02 32.53 -7.36
CA HIS A 35 13.54 32.86 -6.01
C HIS A 35 12.25 33.67 -6.03
N MET A 36 12.07 34.56 -7.01
CA MET A 36 10.84 35.33 -7.18
C MET A 36 9.71 34.43 -7.71
N GLN A 37 10.01 33.50 -8.63
CA GLN A 37 9.03 32.51 -9.09
C GLN A 37 8.62 31.57 -7.96
N THR A 38 9.57 31.05 -7.18
CA THR A 38 9.30 30.23 -6.00
C THR A 38 8.52 30.98 -4.92
N ARG A 39 8.65 32.31 -4.84
CA ARG A 39 7.90 33.16 -3.92
C ARG A 39 6.49 33.46 -4.44
N LEU A 40 6.35 33.71 -5.75
CA LEU A 40 5.06 33.87 -6.41
C LEU A 40 4.25 32.56 -6.44
N ASP A 41 4.91 31.42 -6.58
CA ASP A 41 4.29 30.08 -6.50
C ASP A 41 3.86 29.76 -5.04
N LYS A 42 4.49 30.36 -4.04
CA LYS A 42 4.08 30.27 -2.62
C LYS A 42 2.99 31.28 -2.23
N GLU A 43 2.88 32.39 -2.94
CA GLU A 43 1.89 33.46 -2.67
C GLU A 43 0.59 33.27 -3.48
N HIS A 44 0.64 32.59 -4.62
CA HIS A 44 -0.54 32.02 -5.27
C HIS A 44 -0.62 30.59 -4.74
N GLY A 45 -1.42 30.37 -3.71
CA GLY A 45 -1.62 29.05 -3.11
C GLY A 45 -1.59 28.01 -4.21
N ALA A 46 -0.48 27.25 -4.31
CA ALA A 46 -0.36 26.18 -5.30
C ALA A 46 -1.54 25.26 -5.01
N MET A 47 -2.53 25.23 -5.92
CA MET A 47 -3.63 24.28 -5.81
C MET A 47 -3.04 22.91 -5.54
N ALA A 48 -3.51 22.23 -4.53
CA ALA A 48 -3.01 20.93 -4.13
C ALA A 48 -3.22 19.96 -5.31
N ARG A 49 -2.17 19.73 -6.08
CA ARG A 49 -2.25 18.86 -7.25
C ARG A 49 -1.98 17.42 -6.82
N ILE A 50 -2.95 16.53 -6.99
CA ILE A 50 -2.73 15.10 -6.85
C ILE A 50 -2.16 14.55 -8.17
N THR A 51 -0.96 13.98 -8.13
CA THR A 51 -0.31 13.39 -9.30
C THR A 51 -0.39 11.86 -9.30
N THR A 52 -0.47 11.27 -8.13
CA THR A 52 -0.43 9.82 -7.95
C THR A 52 -1.42 9.39 -6.87
N ILE A 53 -2.23 8.39 -7.19
CA ILE A 53 -3.20 7.80 -6.27
C ILE A 53 -2.81 6.34 -6.03
N GLY A 54 -2.55 6.02 -4.77
CA GLY A 54 -2.38 4.66 -4.28
C GLY A 54 -3.72 4.05 -3.88
N PHE A 55 -3.96 2.83 -4.28
CA PHE A 55 -5.09 2.03 -3.84
C PHE A 55 -4.60 0.84 -3.03
N ASP A 56 -5.18 0.65 -1.86
CA ASP A 56 -5.16 -0.64 -1.22
C ASP A 56 -6.02 -1.64 -2.00
N ALA A 57 -5.82 -2.93 -1.76
CA ALA A 57 -6.47 -4.00 -2.49
C ALA A 57 -7.59 -4.68 -1.70
N ASP A 58 -7.22 -5.38 -0.64
CA ASP A 58 -8.10 -6.24 0.15
C ASP A 58 -9.07 -5.40 0.98
N ASP A 59 -10.38 -5.64 0.83
CA ASP A 59 -11.48 -4.88 1.44
C ASP A 59 -11.52 -3.38 1.08
N THR A 60 -10.76 -3.01 0.04
CA THR A 60 -10.85 -1.70 -0.63
C THR A 60 -11.34 -1.86 -2.06
N LEU A 61 -10.71 -2.72 -2.86
CA LEU A 61 -11.12 -3.01 -4.25
C LEU A 61 -11.93 -4.30 -4.39
N TRP A 62 -11.68 -5.27 -3.56
CA TRP A 62 -12.37 -6.57 -3.54
C TRP A 62 -12.54 -7.11 -2.14
N HIS A 63 -13.52 -7.97 -1.96
CA HIS A 63 -13.79 -8.63 -0.69
C HIS A 63 -12.65 -9.57 -0.30
N ASN A 64 -12.23 -9.51 0.96
CA ASN A 64 -11.20 -10.37 1.53
C ASN A 64 -11.55 -10.85 2.95
N GLU A 65 -11.75 -9.95 3.91
CA GLU A 65 -11.91 -10.27 5.33
C GLU A 65 -13.11 -11.20 5.61
N ARG A 66 -14.16 -11.09 4.81
CA ARG A 66 -15.31 -12.00 4.94
C ARG A 66 -14.94 -13.48 4.76
N PHE A 67 -13.93 -13.80 3.94
CA PHE A 67 -13.48 -15.18 3.73
C PHE A 67 -12.64 -15.67 4.91
N PHE A 68 -11.86 -14.79 5.53
CA PHE A 68 -11.16 -15.07 6.78
C PHE A 68 -12.16 -15.40 7.88
N HIS A 69 -13.20 -14.59 8.08
CA HIS A 69 -14.24 -14.85 9.06
C HIS A 69 -15.04 -16.14 8.81
N LEU A 70 -15.33 -16.47 7.55
CA LEU A 70 -16.00 -17.73 7.22
C LEU A 70 -15.13 -18.93 7.55
N THR A 71 -13.85 -18.89 7.17
CA THR A 71 -12.89 -19.94 7.45
C THR A 71 -12.62 -20.08 8.94
N GLN A 72 -12.48 -18.96 9.66
CA GLN A 72 -12.34 -18.95 11.12
C GLN A 72 -13.51 -19.67 11.81
N ARG A 73 -14.76 -19.37 11.45
CA ARG A 73 -15.93 -20.04 12.00
C ARG A 73 -15.88 -21.55 11.73
N TYR A 74 -15.59 -21.96 10.50
CA TYR A 74 -15.44 -23.37 10.16
C TYR A 74 -14.39 -24.06 11.02
N VAL A 75 -13.23 -23.44 11.22
CA VAL A 75 -12.16 -24.00 12.06
C VAL A 75 -12.58 -24.04 13.53
N PHE A 76 -13.30 -23.04 14.02
CA PHE A 76 -13.82 -23.07 15.40
C PHE A 76 -14.81 -24.21 15.62
N ASP A 77 -15.68 -24.50 14.65
CA ASP A 77 -16.56 -25.67 14.69
C ASP A 77 -15.76 -27.00 14.73
N LEU A 78 -14.67 -27.11 13.98
CA LEU A 78 -13.76 -28.25 14.05
C LEU A 78 -13.06 -28.39 15.40
N LEU A 79 -12.73 -27.29 16.05
CA LEU A 79 -12.00 -27.26 17.33
C LEU A 79 -12.91 -27.36 18.56
N ALA A 80 -14.19 -27.11 18.42
CA ALA A 80 -15.14 -27.15 19.54
C ALA A 80 -15.04 -28.42 20.43
N PRO A 81 -14.81 -29.64 19.89
CA PRO A 81 -14.64 -30.84 20.73
C PRO A 81 -13.32 -30.88 21.53
N TYR A 82 -12.37 -30.00 21.24
CA TYR A 82 -11.00 -30.00 21.80
C TYR A 82 -10.70 -28.79 22.65
N SER A 83 -11.60 -27.78 22.66
CA SER A 83 -11.40 -26.48 23.33
C SER A 83 -12.37 -26.36 24.50
N GLU A 84 -12.04 -26.94 25.67
CA GLU A 84 -12.89 -26.87 26.86
C GLU A 84 -12.90 -25.44 27.43
N GLY A 85 -13.90 -24.63 27.05
CA GLY A 85 -14.14 -23.30 27.61
C GLY A 85 -13.16 -22.20 27.12
N ASP A 86 -12.29 -22.47 26.16
CA ASP A 86 -11.40 -21.47 25.58
C ASP A 86 -12.16 -20.48 24.69
N ASP A 87 -11.76 -19.21 24.76
CA ASP A 87 -12.14 -18.22 23.75
C ASP A 87 -11.25 -18.41 22.50
N LEU A 88 -11.71 -19.22 21.56
CA LEU A 88 -10.99 -19.54 20.34
C LEU A 88 -10.64 -18.31 19.52
N ALA A 89 -11.50 -17.28 19.53
CA ALA A 89 -11.22 -16.04 18.78
C ALA A 89 -10.06 -15.26 19.41
N ALA A 90 -10.02 -15.14 20.72
CA ALA A 90 -8.91 -14.51 21.42
C ALA A 90 -7.60 -15.29 21.25
N ARG A 91 -7.67 -16.64 21.32
CA ARG A 91 -6.49 -17.50 21.13
C ARG A 91 -5.93 -17.40 19.72
N LEU A 92 -6.79 -17.41 18.70
CA LEU A 92 -6.35 -17.24 17.31
C LEU A 92 -5.73 -15.86 17.07
N LEU A 93 -6.38 -14.78 17.55
CA LEU A 93 -5.84 -13.42 17.41
C LEU A 93 -4.46 -13.26 18.08
N GLU A 94 -4.24 -13.94 19.22
CA GLU A 94 -2.95 -13.96 19.88
C GLU A 94 -1.90 -14.72 19.06
N ALA A 95 -2.26 -15.88 18.48
CA ALA A 95 -1.40 -16.63 17.58
C ALA A 95 -1.04 -15.81 16.33
N GLU A 96 -2.01 -15.15 15.70
CA GLU A 96 -1.77 -14.24 14.57
C GLU A 96 -0.80 -13.13 14.93
N ARG A 97 -0.97 -12.48 16.09
CA ARG A 97 -0.08 -11.41 16.55
C ARG A 97 1.35 -11.89 16.74
N ARG A 98 1.56 -13.09 17.32
CA ARG A 98 2.89 -13.69 17.46
C ARG A 98 3.51 -14.03 16.10
N ASN A 99 2.70 -14.53 15.19
CA ASN A 99 3.13 -15.09 13.92
C ASN A 99 3.36 -14.04 12.82
N LEU A 100 2.75 -12.84 12.96
CA LEU A 100 2.83 -11.79 11.96
C LEU A 100 4.28 -11.40 11.62
N GLY A 101 5.16 -11.33 12.62
CA GLY A 101 6.57 -11.03 12.42
C GLY A 101 7.39 -12.17 11.78
N HIS A 102 6.84 -13.39 11.72
CA HIS A 102 7.52 -14.57 11.18
C HIS A 102 7.00 -14.96 9.80
N TYR A 103 5.68 -14.92 9.61
CA TYR A 103 5.02 -15.41 8.40
C TYR A 103 4.45 -14.28 7.54
N GLY A 104 4.41 -13.04 8.06
CA GLY A 104 3.80 -11.91 7.36
C GLY A 104 2.28 -11.97 7.31
N PHE A 105 1.72 -11.09 6.50
CA PHE A 105 0.29 -11.00 6.22
C PHE A 105 -0.14 -12.05 5.19
N GLY A 106 -1.42 -12.45 5.22
CA GLY A 106 -2.03 -13.28 4.19
C GLY A 106 -2.45 -14.68 4.66
N ILE A 107 -3.05 -15.43 3.75
CA ILE A 107 -3.72 -16.72 4.00
C ILE A 107 -2.77 -17.78 4.57
N LYS A 108 -1.49 -17.77 4.17
CA LYS A 108 -0.51 -18.77 4.67
C LYS A 108 -0.21 -18.55 6.14
N GLY A 109 0.07 -17.29 6.55
CA GLY A 109 0.29 -16.93 7.96
C GLY A 109 -0.95 -17.24 8.81
N PHE A 110 -2.13 -16.91 8.30
CA PHE A 110 -3.41 -17.21 8.94
C PHE A 110 -3.62 -18.73 9.13
N THR A 111 -3.35 -19.52 8.07
CA THR A 111 -3.47 -20.98 8.14
C THR A 111 -2.52 -21.58 9.19
N LEU A 112 -1.29 -21.09 9.27
CA LEU A 112 -0.31 -21.53 10.27
C LEU A 112 -0.76 -21.14 11.68
N SER A 113 -1.33 -19.95 11.87
CA SER A 113 -1.87 -19.51 13.15
C SER A 113 -3.07 -20.33 13.60
N MET A 114 -3.96 -20.73 12.67
CA MET A 114 -5.05 -21.66 12.96
C MET A 114 -4.54 -23.05 13.40
N ILE A 115 -3.49 -23.57 12.76
CA ILE A 115 -2.86 -24.85 13.13
C ILE A 115 -2.23 -24.74 14.52
N GLU A 116 -1.48 -23.67 14.78
CA GLU A 116 -0.89 -23.41 16.10
C GLU A 116 -1.96 -23.32 17.19
N THR A 117 -3.03 -22.56 16.96
CA THR A 117 -4.18 -22.49 17.86
C THR A 117 -4.79 -23.88 18.13
N ALA A 118 -4.98 -24.67 17.09
CA ALA A 118 -5.54 -26.03 17.22
C ALA A 118 -4.67 -26.94 18.13
N ILE A 119 -3.36 -26.85 17.99
CA ILE A 119 -2.40 -27.59 18.82
C ILE A 119 -2.44 -27.09 20.27
N GLU A 120 -2.44 -25.78 20.47
CA GLU A 120 -2.44 -25.18 21.80
C GLU A 120 -3.73 -25.50 22.59
N VAL A 121 -4.92 -25.23 22.02
CA VAL A 121 -6.20 -25.43 22.73
C VAL A 121 -6.53 -26.89 23.01
N SER A 122 -5.90 -27.81 22.28
CA SER A 122 -6.07 -29.26 22.47
C SER A 122 -4.99 -29.90 23.35
N ASP A 123 -4.03 -29.12 23.87
CA ASP A 123 -2.82 -29.65 24.50
C ASP A 123 -2.09 -30.69 23.63
N GLY A 124 -2.03 -30.47 22.31
CA GLY A 124 -1.42 -31.39 21.34
C GLY A 124 -2.26 -32.65 21.04
N ARG A 125 -3.50 -32.73 21.50
CA ARG A 125 -4.37 -33.91 21.29
C ARG A 125 -5.21 -33.86 20.02
N VAL A 126 -5.20 -32.71 19.29
CA VAL A 126 -5.95 -32.56 18.04
C VAL A 126 -5.51 -33.63 17.02
N PRO A 127 -6.42 -34.37 16.38
CA PRO A 127 -6.06 -35.37 15.38
C PRO A 127 -5.42 -34.74 14.13
N ALA A 128 -4.52 -35.48 13.49
CA ALA A 128 -3.92 -35.06 12.23
C ALA A 128 -4.96 -34.82 11.10
N SER A 129 -6.12 -35.47 11.16
CA SER A 129 -7.25 -35.21 10.25
C SER A 129 -7.77 -33.78 10.37
N VAL A 130 -7.94 -33.26 11.59
CA VAL A 130 -8.36 -31.85 11.82
C VAL A 130 -7.32 -30.88 11.30
N ILE A 131 -6.03 -31.15 11.51
CA ILE A 131 -4.96 -30.35 10.91
C ILE A 131 -5.03 -30.37 9.37
N ALA A 132 -5.31 -31.53 8.79
CA ALA A 132 -5.49 -31.66 7.33
C ALA A 132 -6.70 -30.86 6.82
N ASP A 133 -7.79 -30.81 7.60
CA ASP A 133 -8.99 -30.01 7.27
C ASP A 133 -8.71 -28.52 7.35
N ILE A 134 -7.96 -28.05 8.36
CA ILE A 134 -7.50 -26.65 8.45
C ILE A 134 -6.63 -26.28 7.24
N MET A 135 -5.68 -27.13 6.86
CA MET A 135 -4.87 -26.92 5.66
C MET A 135 -5.71 -26.91 4.39
N ALA A 136 -6.76 -27.73 4.31
CA ALA A 136 -7.67 -27.75 3.17
C ALA A 136 -8.48 -26.44 3.10
N ALA A 137 -8.96 -25.91 4.23
CA ALA A 137 -9.64 -24.64 4.30
C ALA A 137 -8.74 -23.48 3.83
N GLY A 138 -7.48 -23.44 4.25
CA GLY A 138 -6.50 -22.45 3.76
C GLY A 138 -6.27 -22.54 2.24
N ARG A 139 -6.20 -23.76 1.69
CA ARG A 139 -6.11 -23.96 0.22
C ARG A 139 -7.36 -23.52 -0.52
N GLU A 140 -8.54 -23.65 0.08
CA GLU A 140 -9.78 -23.18 -0.52
C GLU A 140 -9.84 -21.65 -0.54
N MET A 141 -9.41 -20.97 0.51
CA MET A 141 -9.26 -19.51 0.51
C MET A 141 -8.37 -19.04 -0.66
N LEU A 142 -7.23 -19.70 -0.89
CA LEU A 142 -6.32 -19.36 -2.02
C LEU A 142 -6.94 -19.60 -3.40
N ARG A 143 -8.04 -20.35 -3.52
CA ARG A 143 -8.75 -20.62 -4.78
C ARG A 143 -10.00 -19.78 -4.98
N HIS A 144 -10.41 -19.09 -3.94
CA HIS A 144 -11.64 -18.28 -3.98
C HIS A 144 -11.57 -17.25 -5.10
N PRO A 145 -12.62 -17.10 -5.93
CA PRO A 145 -12.67 -16.07 -6.95
C PRO A 145 -12.66 -14.68 -6.33
N VAL A 146 -12.07 -13.72 -7.04
CA VAL A 146 -12.08 -12.32 -6.62
C VAL A 146 -13.44 -11.71 -6.92
N GLU A 147 -14.04 -11.07 -5.92
CA GLU A 147 -15.30 -10.36 -6.04
C GLU A 147 -15.07 -8.88 -5.75
N LEU A 148 -15.19 -8.03 -6.78
CA LEU A 148 -15.00 -6.60 -6.64
C LEU A 148 -16.03 -5.98 -5.69
N LEU A 149 -15.60 -4.98 -4.93
CA LEU A 149 -16.47 -4.11 -4.17
C LEU A 149 -17.25 -3.18 -5.11
N PRO A 150 -18.47 -2.76 -4.73
CA PRO A 150 -19.29 -1.85 -5.55
C PRO A 150 -18.51 -0.57 -5.89
N GLY A 151 -18.50 -0.20 -7.16
CA GLY A 151 -17.84 1.03 -7.64
C GLY A 151 -16.32 0.96 -7.76
N ALA A 152 -15.65 -0.15 -7.35
CA ALA A 152 -14.18 -0.24 -7.39
C ALA A 152 -13.63 -0.10 -8.81
N GLY A 153 -14.18 -0.82 -9.78
CA GLY A 153 -13.77 -0.72 -11.19
C GLY A 153 -13.96 0.69 -11.75
N ASP A 154 -15.13 1.27 -11.52
CA ASP A 154 -15.48 2.61 -12.03
C ASP A 154 -14.55 3.70 -11.44
N ALA A 155 -14.25 3.62 -10.14
CA ALA A 155 -13.36 4.58 -9.47
C ALA A 155 -11.92 4.50 -10.01
N VAL A 156 -11.37 3.29 -10.14
CA VAL A 156 -10.02 3.07 -10.71
C VAL A 156 -9.98 3.56 -12.16
N GLU A 157 -10.95 3.18 -13.00
CA GLU A 157 -11.01 3.59 -14.41
C GLU A 157 -11.11 5.12 -14.56
N ALA A 158 -11.97 5.77 -13.77
CA ALA A 158 -12.16 7.22 -13.85
C ALA A 158 -10.87 7.96 -13.51
N LEU A 159 -10.18 7.58 -12.43
CA LEU A 159 -8.98 8.25 -11.95
C LEU A 159 -7.73 7.92 -12.79
N ALA A 160 -7.65 6.72 -13.38
CA ALA A 160 -6.57 6.34 -14.28
C ALA A 160 -6.47 7.21 -15.55
N ARG A 161 -7.53 7.94 -15.90
CA ARG A 161 -7.54 8.86 -17.07
C ARG A 161 -6.70 10.12 -16.85
N SER A 162 -6.49 10.54 -15.62
CA SER A 162 -5.86 11.82 -15.27
C SER A 162 -4.72 11.70 -14.26
N HIS A 163 -4.63 10.59 -13.53
CA HIS A 163 -3.65 10.37 -12.48
C HIS A 163 -2.84 9.10 -12.71
N LYS A 164 -1.66 9.03 -12.14
CA LYS A 164 -0.94 7.75 -12.00
C LYS A 164 -1.60 6.93 -10.90
N ILE A 165 -1.92 5.69 -11.20
CA ILE A 165 -2.58 4.78 -10.28
C ILE A 165 -1.59 3.67 -9.87
N VAL A 166 -1.41 3.49 -8.57
CA VAL A 166 -0.52 2.48 -7.99
C VAL A 166 -1.31 1.57 -7.06
N LEU A 167 -1.25 0.26 -7.27
CA LEU A 167 -1.74 -0.70 -6.28
C LEU A 167 -0.70 -0.87 -5.19
N ILE A 168 -1.08 -0.69 -3.93
CA ILE A 168 -0.18 -0.81 -2.78
C ILE A 168 -0.85 -1.74 -1.77
N THR A 169 -0.39 -2.99 -1.68
CA THR A 169 -1.03 -4.01 -0.85
C THR A 169 -0.01 -4.78 -0.01
N LYS A 170 -0.49 -5.38 1.08
CA LYS A 170 0.26 -6.35 1.90
C LYS A 170 -0.20 -7.77 1.59
N GLY A 171 0.63 -8.75 1.87
CA GLY A 171 0.26 -10.16 1.78
C GLY A 171 1.24 -11.00 1.01
N ASP A 172 0.84 -12.23 0.75
CA ASP A 172 1.63 -13.17 -0.05
C ASP A 172 1.71 -12.72 -1.51
N LEU A 173 2.92 -12.56 -2.04
CA LEU A 173 3.17 -12.11 -3.41
C LEU A 173 2.33 -12.89 -4.44
N LEU A 174 2.41 -14.22 -4.41
CA LEU A 174 1.69 -15.07 -5.36
C LEU A 174 0.17 -14.92 -5.27
N ASP A 175 -0.37 -14.72 -4.05
CA ASP A 175 -1.81 -14.54 -3.85
C ASP A 175 -2.28 -13.17 -4.33
N GLN A 176 -1.54 -12.11 -4.04
CA GLN A 176 -1.88 -10.76 -4.49
C GLN A 176 -1.76 -10.61 -6.02
N GLU A 177 -0.74 -11.21 -6.65
CA GLU A 177 -0.63 -11.26 -8.11
C GLU A 177 -1.81 -12.01 -8.75
N ARG A 178 -2.22 -13.14 -8.16
CA ARG A 178 -3.39 -13.92 -8.60
C ARG A 178 -4.68 -13.10 -8.47
N LYS A 179 -4.91 -12.46 -7.32
CA LYS A 179 -6.09 -11.63 -7.07
C LYS A 179 -6.17 -10.47 -8.07
N LEU A 180 -5.07 -9.77 -8.30
CA LEU A 180 -5.01 -8.69 -9.27
C LEU A 180 -5.32 -9.18 -10.69
N ALA A 181 -4.75 -10.31 -11.10
CA ALA A 181 -5.03 -10.89 -12.42
C ALA A 181 -6.51 -11.28 -12.58
N GLN A 182 -7.14 -11.81 -11.52
CA GLN A 182 -8.56 -12.19 -11.54
C GLN A 182 -9.52 -11.01 -11.45
N SER A 183 -9.10 -9.90 -10.85
CA SER A 183 -9.93 -8.70 -10.71
C SER A 183 -10.26 -8.01 -12.05
N GLY A 184 -9.42 -8.24 -13.07
CA GLY A 184 -9.51 -7.55 -14.35
C GLY A 184 -9.04 -6.08 -14.31
N LEU A 185 -8.53 -5.60 -13.17
CA LEU A 185 -8.08 -4.22 -13.00
C LEU A 185 -6.60 -4.01 -13.31
N GLY A 186 -5.84 -5.09 -13.54
CA GLY A 186 -4.38 -5.06 -13.63
C GLY A 186 -3.83 -4.03 -14.62
N ASP A 187 -4.43 -3.93 -15.81
CA ASP A 187 -3.98 -3.04 -16.89
C ASP A 187 -4.21 -1.53 -16.59
N MET A 188 -5.02 -1.21 -15.57
CA MET A 188 -5.28 0.17 -15.17
C MET A 188 -4.19 0.71 -14.24
N PHE A 189 -3.43 -0.15 -13.57
CA PHE A 189 -2.37 0.27 -12.66
C PHE A 189 -1.06 0.54 -13.38
N ASN A 190 -0.48 1.72 -13.13
CA ASN A 190 0.85 2.08 -13.63
C ASN A 190 1.97 1.32 -12.91
N ALA A 191 1.71 0.89 -11.68
CA ALA A 191 2.62 0.08 -10.87
C ALA A 191 1.86 -0.74 -9.83
N VAL A 192 2.50 -1.83 -9.38
CA VAL A 192 2.00 -2.72 -8.32
C VAL A 192 3.11 -2.90 -7.29
N GLU A 193 2.84 -2.54 -6.05
CA GLU A 193 3.75 -2.66 -4.91
C GLU A 193 3.14 -3.60 -3.87
N ILE A 194 3.66 -4.82 -3.80
CA ILE A 194 3.31 -5.79 -2.77
C ILE A 194 4.38 -5.70 -1.69
N VAL A 195 4.01 -5.19 -0.51
CA VAL A 195 4.96 -4.85 0.55
C VAL A 195 4.74 -5.70 1.79
N SER A 196 5.80 -5.88 2.59
CA SER A 196 5.73 -6.63 3.84
C SER A 196 4.95 -5.86 4.92
N ASP A 197 5.00 -4.52 4.89
CA ASP A 197 4.25 -3.65 5.80
C ASP A 197 4.07 -2.28 5.14
N LYS A 198 3.08 -1.51 5.60
CA LYS A 198 2.77 -0.17 5.13
C LYS A 198 3.12 0.86 6.21
N GLN A 199 4.28 1.49 6.06
CA GLN A 199 4.83 2.47 6.99
C GLN A 199 5.26 3.73 6.24
N VAL A 200 5.47 4.84 6.95
CA VAL A 200 5.88 6.13 6.37
C VAL A 200 7.02 6.00 5.35
N PRO A 201 8.17 5.33 5.64
CA PRO A 201 9.26 5.22 4.67
C PRO A 201 8.90 4.45 3.40
N ILE A 202 7.94 3.55 3.48
CA ILE A 202 7.45 2.78 2.33
C ILE A 202 6.65 3.68 1.40
N TYR A 203 5.75 4.52 1.95
CA TYR A 203 4.99 5.49 1.18
C TYR A 203 5.90 6.55 0.54
N ASP A 204 6.88 7.10 1.28
CA ASP A 204 7.89 8.02 0.73
C ASP A 204 8.60 7.41 -0.48
N ARG A 205 9.05 6.16 -0.36
CA ARG A 205 9.72 5.43 -1.44
C ARG A 205 8.82 5.22 -2.65
N ILE A 206 7.59 4.72 -2.42
CA ILE A 206 6.65 4.38 -3.50
C ILE A 206 6.23 5.62 -4.27
N PHE A 207 5.79 6.67 -3.57
CA PHE A 207 5.33 7.89 -4.21
C PHE A 207 6.46 8.70 -4.87
N ALA A 208 7.70 8.59 -4.37
CA ALA A 208 8.87 9.14 -5.06
C ALA A 208 9.24 8.34 -6.32
N ALA A 209 9.10 7.01 -6.30
CA ALA A 209 9.42 6.15 -7.44
C ALA A 209 8.39 6.25 -8.58
N HIS A 210 7.11 6.32 -8.25
CA HIS A 210 6.01 6.26 -9.22
C HIS A 210 5.34 7.61 -9.49
N GLY A 211 5.65 8.64 -8.70
CA GLY A 211 5.04 9.97 -8.77
C GLY A 211 6.04 11.11 -8.61
N THR A 212 5.56 12.18 -8.00
CA THR A 212 6.32 13.40 -7.67
C THR A 212 6.66 13.50 -6.18
N GLY A 213 6.34 12.46 -5.42
CA GLY A 213 6.51 12.39 -3.96
C GLY A 213 5.17 12.32 -3.23
N ALA A 214 5.22 11.97 -1.94
CA ALA A 214 4.02 11.77 -1.12
C ALA A 214 3.19 13.05 -0.97
N ALA A 215 3.80 14.24 -0.97
CA ALA A 215 3.10 15.52 -0.79
C ALA A 215 2.03 15.81 -1.86
N GLU A 216 2.21 15.27 -3.08
CA GLU A 216 1.24 15.31 -4.19
C GLU A 216 0.59 13.93 -4.41
N GLY A 217 0.59 13.10 -3.40
CA GLY A 217 0.04 11.76 -3.39
C GLY A 217 -1.20 11.63 -2.53
N LEU A 218 -2.03 10.66 -2.89
CA LEU A 218 -3.21 10.26 -2.13
C LEU A 218 -3.22 8.74 -2.01
N MET A 219 -3.46 8.21 -0.82
CA MET A 219 -3.70 6.79 -0.58
C MET A 219 -5.12 6.57 -0.13
N VAL A 220 -5.83 5.64 -0.77
CA VAL A 220 -7.16 5.21 -0.38
C VAL A 220 -7.15 3.77 0.07
N GLY A 221 -7.76 3.48 1.21
CA GLY A 221 -7.84 2.14 1.77
C GLY A 221 -8.73 2.04 2.99
N ASN A 222 -8.98 0.80 3.42
CA ASN A 222 -9.85 0.49 4.55
C ASN A 222 -9.11 0.35 5.90
N SER A 223 -7.78 0.45 5.90
CA SER A 223 -7.00 0.38 7.14
C SER A 223 -6.53 1.77 7.59
N MET A 224 -7.07 2.23 8.72
CA MET A 224 -6.59 3.46 9.35
C MET A 224 -5.09 3.38 9.66
N LYS A 225 -4.66 2.24 10.22
CA LYS A 225 -3.28 2.00 10.65
C LYS A 225 -2.29 1.88 9.50
N SER A 226 -2.68 1.21 8.41
CA SER A 226 -1.76 0.86 7.32
C SER A 226 -1.88 1.76 6.10
N ASP A 227 -3.09 2.29 5.79
CA ASP A 227 -3.29 3.10 4.58
C ASP A 227 -3.27 4.59 4.90
N VAL A 228 -3.99 5.00 5.93
CA VAL A 228 -4.28 6.40 6.20
C VAL A 228 -3.15 7.07 6.97
N LEU A 229 -2.88 6.61 8.20
CA LEU A 229 -1.91 7.27 9.07
C LEU A 229 -0.49 7.31 8.50
N PRO A 230 0.05 6.24 7.89
CA PRO A 230 1.39 6.29 7.32
C PRO A 230 1.49 7.19 6.09
N MET A 231 0.42 7.28 5.26
CA MET A 231 0.40 8.20 4.12
C MET A 231 0.39 9.65 4.56
N ILE A 232 -0.41 9.99 5.57
CA ILE A 232 -0.39 11.32 6.20
C ILE A 232 0.99 11.60 6.80
N GLY A 233 1.58 10.64 7.51
CA GLY A 233 2.93 10.74 8.05
C GLY A 233 4.02 11.00 7.00
N ALA A 234 3.83 10.52 5.77
CA ALA A 234 4.66 10.82 4.61
C ALA A 234 4.34 12.19 3.96
N GLY A 235 3.35 12.92 4.47
CA GLY A 235 2.93 14.23 3.98
C GLY A 235 1.90 14.18 2.85
N GLY A 236 1.30 13.04 2.56
CA GLY A 236 0.26 12.87 1.55
C GLY A 236 -1.15 12.92 2.11
N HIS A 237 -2.15 12.72 1.25
CA HIS A 237 -3.55 12.61 1.64
C HIS A 237 -3.91 11.16 1.94
N GLY A 238 -4.48 10.89 3.12
CA GLY A 238 -5.02 9.60 3.51
C GLY A 238 -6.55 9.60 3.39
N VAL A 239 -7.10 8.68 2.61
CA VAL A 239 -8.54 8.51 2.41
C VAL A 239 -8.98 7.19 3.01
N PHE A 240 -9.81 7.25 4.03
CA PHE A 240 -10.40 6.11 4.68
C PHE A 240 -11.72 5.72 4.01
N VAL A 241 -11.85 4.46 3.65
CA VAL A 241 -13.09 3.84 3.16
C VAL A 241 -13.47 2.74 4.14
N PRO A 242 -14.49 2.93 5.00
CA PRO A 242 -14.88 1.91 5.97
C PRO A 242 -15.26 0.60 5.30
N ALA A 243 -14.74 -0.52 5.80
CA ALA A 243 -15.19 -1.85 5.43
C ALA A 243 -16.16 -2.40 6.47
N ASP A 244 -17.12 -3.24 6.05
CA ASP A 244 -18.11 -3.88 6.95
C ASP A 244 -17.46 -4.78 8.00
N LEU A 245 -16.35 -5.41 7.65
CA LEU A 245 -15.54 -6.27 8.51
C LEU A 245 -14.12 -5.72 8.55
N GLY A 246 -13.55 -5.70 9.74
CA GLY A 246 -12.17 -5.24 9.93
C GLY A 246 -11.38 -6.20 10.80
N TRP A 247 -10.10 -6.33 10.51
CA TRP A 247 -9.19 -7.09 11.35
C TRP A 247 -8.69 -6.24 12.52
N ALA A 248 -8.80 -6.75 13.75
CA ALA A 248 -8.47 -6.01 14.96
C ALA A 248 -7.01 -5.49 14.99
N LEU A 249 -6.08 -6.16 14.31
CA LEU A 249 -4.68 -5.75 14.24
C LEU A 249 -4.43 -4.57 13.29
N GLU A 250 -5.40 -4.20 12.45
CA GLU A 250 -5.38 -3.06 11.54
C GLU A 250 -6.15 -1.84 12.06
N ALA A 251 -6.78 -1.96 13.22
CA ALA A 251 -7.51 -0.87 13.85
C ALA A 251 -6.56 0.21 14.41
N ALA A 252 -6.93 1.47 14.21
CA ALA A 252 -6.32 2.64 14.85
C ALA A 252 -7.35 3.76 14.93
N ASP A 253 -7.10 4.74 15.80
CA ASP A 253 -7.95 5.93 15.91
C ASP A 253 -7.75 6.87 14.71
N ALA A 254 -8.83 7.50 14.26
CA ALA A 254 -8.76 8.52 13.22
C ALA A 254 -7.98 9.76 13.72
N PRO A 255 -7.16 10.40 12.86
CA PRO A 255 -6.39 11.57 13.25
C PRO A 255 -7.29 12.81 13.33
N GLU A 256 -7.66 13.23 14.54
CA GLU A 256 -8.51 14.39 14.76
C GLU A 256 -7.86 15.70 14.27
N GLY A 257 -8.60 16.47 13.49
CA GLY A 257 -8.16 17.80 13.04
C GLY A 257 -7.06 17.80 11.96
N GLU A 258 -6.72 16.63 11.40
CA GLU A 258 -5.72 16.52 10.35
C GLU A 258 -6.30 16.91 8.97
N ALA A 259 -5.77 17.96 8.38
CA ALA A 259 -6.29 18.52 7.11
C ALA A 259 -6.13 17.56 5.90
N ARG A 260 -5.20 16.59 5.98
CA ARG A 260 -4.95 15.61 4.93
C ARG A 260 -5.67 14.28 5.16
N PHE A 261 -6.47 14.20 6.22
CA PHE A 261 -7.36 13.08 6.48
C PHE A 261 -8.71 13.30 5.80
N HIS A 262 -9.18 12.28 5.10
CA HIS A 262 -10.50 12.27 4.48
C HIS A 262 -11.16 10.94 4.74
N GLU A 263 -12.49 10.96 4.88
CA GLU A 263 -13.31 9.75 4.96
C GLU A 263 -14.40 9.83 3.91
N ILE A 264 -14.62 8.72 3.21
CA ILE A 264 -15.68 8.58 2.21
C ILE A 264 -16.49 7.31 2.50
N PRO A 265 -17.78 7.30 2.23
CA PRO A 265 -18.63 6.14 2.52
C PRO A 265 -18.34 4.94 1.63
N ASP A 266 -17.90 5.17 0.39
CA ASP A 266 -17.56 4.17 -0.62
C ASP A 266 -16.68 4.79 -1.71
N LEU A 267 -16.15 3.96 -2.62
CA LEU A 267 -15.27 4.40 -3.70
C LEU A 267 -15.96 5.29 -4.75
N GLY A 268 -17.29 5.31 -4.83
CA GLY A 268 -18.02 6.22 -5.70
C GLY A 268 -17.85 7.69 -5.34
N ALA A 269 -17.52 7.97 -4.05
CA ALA A 269 -17.24 9.32 -3.58
C ALA A 269 -15.79 9.78 -3.80
N LEU A 270 -14.90 8.90 -4.31
CA LEU A 270 -13.46 9.20 -4.40
C LEU A 270 -13.13 10.26 -5.46
N SER A 271 -13.65 10.14 -6.69
CA SER A 271 -13.40 11.12 -7.75
C SER A 271 -13.87 12.54 -7.37
N PRO A 272 -15.09 12.73 -6.82
CA PRO A 272 -15.49 14.04 -6.30
C PRO A 272 -14.62 14.57 -5.16
N LEU A 273 -14.05 13.69 -4.33
CA LEU A 273 -13.11 14.10 -3.29
C LEU A 273 -11.80 14.61 -3.89
N VAL A 274 -11.21 13.87 -4.84
CA VAL A 274 -9.98 14.28 -5.53
C VAL A 274 -10.14 15.65 -6.19
N GLU A 275 -11.23 15.86 -6.92
CA GLU A 275 -11.54 17.16 -7.52
C GLU A 275 -11.63 18.29 -6.48
N ARG A 276 -12.23 18.06 -5.32
CA ARG A 276 -12.28 19.07 -4.24
C ARG A 276 -10.90 19.39 -3.69
N ILE A 277 -10.04 18.38 -3.49
CA ILE A 277 -8.67 18.59 -3.01
C ILE A 277 -7.86 19.44 -4.01
N GLU A 278 -8.01 19.16 -5.31
CA GLU A 278 -7.28 19.87 -6.36
C GLU A 278 -7.75 21.30 -6.59
N HIS A 279 -8.96 21.64 -6.13
CA HIS A 279 -9.54 23.00 -6.27
C HIS A 279 -9.54 23.79 -4.95
N SER A 280 -9.01 23.23 -3.86
CA SER A 280 -8.86 23.91 -2.56
C SER A 280 -7.49 24.55 -2.39
#